data_397f6c54b7f3b2298377c70977398408
#
_entry.id   397f6c54b7f3b2298377c70977398408
#
_cell.length_a   1.000
_cell.length_b   1.000
_cell.length_c   1.000
_cell.angle_alpha   90.00
_cell.angle_beta   90.00
_cell.angle_gamma   90.00
#
_symmetry.space_group_name_H-M   'P 1'
#
loop_
_entity.id
_entity.type
_entity.pdbx_description
1 polymer ?
#
loop_
_entity_poly.entity_id
_entity_poly.type
_entity_poly.pdbx_seq_one_letter_code
_entity_poly.pdbx_strand_id
1 'polypeptide(L)'
;MKETMSQLPVQAFVMNFPFTLSTDNPNNVWMDELSKSELEIDKGKAYKQFLDLYQFVAGNAVVPILPSTGNFQDLVYVANLGAYLPHITDSNVIILSNFTSEPRQGEEHVGKTFFEAQGYETYLCPHKFEGEAELKFLHDNIYVGGYGIRSDIKAFEWMEEEFNMKIIKVEMVDDYLYHLDCSIFPLTIDKTLVYTEL
;
A
#
# COMPACT_ATOMS: atom_id res chain seq x y z
N MET A 1 0.13 -7.80 24.96
CA MET A 1 -0.01 -7.48 23.53
C MET A 1 -1.25 -8.20 23.01
N LYS A 2 -2.11 -7.56 22.21
CA LYS A 2 -3.18 -8.28 21.53
C LYS A 2 -2.57 -9.04 20.37
N GLU A 3 -2.99 -10.29 20.16
CA GLU A 3 -2.61 -11.02 18.95
C GLU A 3 -3.20 -10.33 17.72
N THR A 4 -2.37 -10.14 16.69
CA THR A 4 -2.77 -9.54 15.42
C THR A 4 -2.64 -10.57 14.29
N MET A 5 -3.18 -10.27 13.13
CA MET A 5 -3.06 -11.19 11.98
C MET A 5 -1.62 -11.39 11.49
N SER A 6 -0.70 -10.45 11.75
CA SER A 6 0.73 -10.62 11.45
C SER A 6 1.45 -11.66 12.32
N GLN A 7 0.82 -12.10 13.41
CA GLN A 7 1.34 -13.15 14.30
C GLN A 7 0.76 -14.53 14.02
N LEU A 8 -0.13 -14.65 13.05
CA LEU A 8 -0.66 -15.94 12.63
C LEU A 8 0.44 -16.82 11.99
N PRO A 9 0.34 -18.15 12.10
CA PRO A 9 1.30 -19.08 11.49
C PRO A 9 1.19 -19.15 9.95
N VAL A 10 0.29 -18.40 9.35
CA VAL A 10 0.04 -18.28 7.91
C VAL A 10 0.08 -16.80 7.52
N GLN A 11 0.41 -16.52 6.27
CA GLN A 11 0.39 -15.15 5.76
C GLN A 11 -1.01 -14.55 5.80
N ALA A 12 -1.09 -13.24 5.98
CA ALA A 12 -2.33 -12.48 5.94
C ALA A 12 -2.23 -11.35 4.90
N PHE A 13 -3.25 -11.22 4.06
CA PHE A 13 -3.33 -10.18 3.04
C PHE A 13 -4.64 -9.43 3.18
N VAL A 14 -4.57 -8.13 3.43
CA VAL A 14 -5.77 -7.28 3.45
C VAL A 14 -6.21 -7.03 2.01
N MET A 15 -7.51 -7.20 1.75
CA MET A 15 -8.12 -6.86 0.47
C MET A 15 -9.34 -5.97 0.70
N ASN A 16 -9.72 -5.19 -0.30
CA ASN A 16 -10.96 -4.40 -0.30
C ASN A 16 -11.77 -4.74 -1.54
N PHE A 17 -13.08 -4.98 -1.37
CA PHE A 17 -13.97 -5.26 -2.48
C PHE A 17 -14.21 -3.95 -3.29
N PRO A 18 -14.09 -3.97 -4.62
CA PRO A 18 -14.08 -2.77 -5.47
C PRO A 18 -15.46 -2.11 -5.67
N PHE A 19 -16.25 -1.91 -4.60
CA PHE A 19 -17.56 -1.26 -4.66
C PHE A 19 -17.47 0.19 -5.12
N THR A 20 -16.49 0.90 -4.59
CA THR A 20 -16.29 2.34 -4.82
C THR A 20 -15.33 2.61 -5.98
N LEU A 21 -14.76 1.56 -6.59
CA LEU A 21 -13.82 1.72 -7.70
C LEU A 21 -14.44 2.55 -8.81
N SER A 22 -13.81 3.66 -9.14
CA SER A 22 -14.18 4.55 -10.24
C SER A 22 -12.95 5.22 -10.84
N THR A 23 -13.15 5.91 -11.94
CA THR A 23 -12.13 6.68 -12.66
C THR A 23 -12.58 8.13 -12.84
N ASP A 24 -13.47 8.58 -11.95
CA ASP A 24 -14.05 9.93 -12.04
C ASP A 24 -13.00 11.03 -11.86
N ASN A 25 -11.93 10.73 -11.11
CA ASN A 25 -10.83 11.65 -10.85
C ASN A 25 -9.51 11.00 -11.25
N PRO A 26 -9.05 11.16 -12.50
CA PRO A 26 -7.73 10.71 -12.93
C PRO A 26 -6.62 11.24 -12.00
N ASN A 27 -5.68 10.39 -11.63
CA ASN A 27 -4.65 10.72 -10.65
C ASN A 27 -3.26 10.19 -11.00
N ASN A 28 -3.09 9.76 -12.23
CA ASN A 28 -1.79 9.34 -12.77
C ASN A 28 -1.77 9.50 -14.29
N VAL A 29 -0.57 9.55 -14.88
CA VAL A 29 -0.37 9.78 -16.33
C VAL A 29 -1.07 8.73 -17.19
N TRP A 30 -1.15 7.48 -16.76
CA TRP A 30 -1.87 6.43 -17.48
C TRP A 30 -3.36 6.74 -17.66
N MET A 31 -3.98 7.31 -16.63
CA MET A 31 -5.39 7.71 -16.68
C MET A 31 -5.57 8.99 -17.49
N ASP A 32 -4.63 9.93 -17.42
CA ASP A 32 -4.68 11.21 -18.13
C ASP A 32 -4.59 11.05 -19.65
N GLU A 33 -3.96 9.98 -20.13
CA GLU A 33 -3.82 9.67 -21.56
C GLU A 33 -5.07 9.01 -22.16
N LEU A 34 -6.01 8.54 -21.32
CA LEU A 34 -7.19 7.81 -21.76
C LEU A 34 -8.38 8.75 -22.02
N SER A 35 -9.16 8.43 -23.03
CA SER A 35 -10.46 9.05 -23.26
C SER A 35 -11.47 8.63 -22.20
N LYS A 36 -12.57 9.39 -22.01
CA LYS A 36 -13.61 9.04 -21.06
C LYS A 36 -14.22 7.65 -21.27
N SER A 37 -14.31 7.18 -22.50
CA SER A 37 -14.84 5.85 -22.81
C SER A 37 -13.85 4.73 -22.48
N GLU A 38 -12.55 5.01 -22.53
CA GLU A 38 -11.51 4.05 -22.14
C GLU A 38 -11.35 3.97 -20.62
N LEU A 39 -11.66 5.06 -19.91
CA LEU A 39 -11.68 5.11 -18.45
C LEU A 39 -12.90 4.38 -17.86
N GLU A 40 -13.96 4.09 -18.62
CA GLU A 40 -15.17 3.45 -18.10
C GLU A 40 -14.89 2.05 -17.57
N ILE A 41 -15.20 1.81 -16.30
CA ILE A 41 -14.97 0.54 -15.61
C ILE A 41 -16.17 -0.40 -15.79
N ASP A 42 -15.93 -1.59 -16.34
CA ASP A 42 -16.84 -2.72 -16.23
C ASP A 42 -16.84 -3.27 -14.80
N LYS A 43 -17.74 -2.78 -13.97
CA LYS A 43 -17.85 -3.19 -12.56
C LYS A 43 -18.14 -4.68 -12.41
N GLY A 44 -18.93 -5.28 -13.31
CA GLY A 44 -19.21 -6.71 -13.27
C GLY A 44 -17.96 -7.55 -13.48
N LYS A 45 -17.12 -7.15 -14.43
CA LYS A 45 -15.81 -7.77 -14.67
C LYS A 45 -14.86 -7.57 -13.48
N ALA A 46 -14.79 -6.34 -12.93
CA ALA A 46 -13.95 -6.04 -11.78
C ALA A 46 -14.33 -6.88 -10.55
N TYR A 47 -15.63 -7.02 -10.27
CA TYR A 47 -16.11 -7.85 -9.16
C TYR A 47 -15.77 -9.31 -9.34
N LYS A 48 -15.94 -9.83 -10.55
CA LYS A 48 -15.58 -11.23 -10.87
C LYS A 48 -14.07 -11.45 -10.67
N GLN A 49 -13.23 -10.57 -11.20
CA GLN A 49 -11.78 -10.65 -11.06
C GLN A 49 -11.34 -10.57 -9.59
N PHE A 50 -11.97 -9.69 -8.80
CA PHE A 50 -11.73 -9.63 -7.37
C PHE A 50 -12.05 -10.97 -6.68
N LEU A 51 -13.21 -11.55 -6.96
CA LEU A 51 -13.62 -12.82 -6.36
C LEU A 51 -12.69 -13.97 -6.76
N ASP A 52 -12.26 -14.02 -8.01
CA ASP A 52 -11.32 -15.02 -8.50
C ASP A 52 -9.96 -14.90 -7.76
N LEU A 53 -9.44 -13.67 -7.60
CA LEU A 53 -8.22 -13.40 -6.84
C LEU A 53 -8.39 -13.73 -5.35
N TYR A 54 -9.51 -13.28 -4.75
CA TYR A 54 -9.80 -13.57 -3.34
C TYR A 54 -9.82 -15.09 -3.07
N GLN A 55 -10.49 -15.86 -3.89
CA GLN A 55 -10.54 -17.33 -3.74
C GLN A 55 -9.16 -17.96 -3.86
N PHE A 56 -8.34 -17.48 -4.79
CA PHE A 56 -6.98 -17.98 -4.97
C PHE A 56 -6.11 -17.68 -3.73
N VAL A 57 -6.13 -16.45 -3.23
CA VAL A 57 -5.34 -16.05 -2.06
C VAL A 57 -5.86 -16.74 -0.80
N ALA A 58 -7.17 -16.75 -0.57
CA ALA A 58 -7.80 -17.33 0.62
C ALA A 58 -7.61 -18.86 0.71
N GLY A 59 -7.27 -19.52 -0.39
CA GLY A 59 -6.88 -20.93 -0.38
C GLY A 59 -5.55 -21.21 0.33
N ASN A 60 -4.71 -20.20 0.55
CA ASN A 60 -3.36 -20.34 1.09
C ASN A 60 -3.02 -19.32 2.21
N ALA A 61 -3.86 -18.35 2.45
CA ALA A 61 -3.62 -17.25 3.39
C ALA A 61 -4.91 -16.80 4.09
N VAL A 62 -4.78 -16.07 5.17
CA VAL A 62 -5.91 -15.35 5.77
C VAL A 62 -6.12 -14.05 5.01
N VAL A 63 -7.37 -13.76 4.61
CA VAL A 63 -7.70 -12.57 3.83
C VAL A 63 -8.77 -11.74 4.57
N PRO A 64 -8.36 -10.85 5.47
CA PRO A 64 -9.27 -9.87 6.05
C PRO A 64 -9.76 -8.89 4.98
N ILE A 65 -11.05 -8.59 5.00
CA ILE A 65 -11.64 -7.64 4.06
C ILE A 65 -11.78 -6.28 4.74
N LEU A 66 -11.07 -5.28 4.22
CA LEU A 66 -11.26 -3.88 4.58
C LEU A 66 -12.65 -3.43 4.12
N PRO A 67 -13.49 -2.88 5.00
CA PRO A 67 -14.81 -2.38 4.62
C PRO A 67 -14.71 -1.24 3.60
N SER A 68 -15.53 -1.29 2.55
CA SER A 68 -15.72 -0.15 1.65
C SER A 68 -16.59 0.89 2.34
N THR A 69 -16.00 2.00 2.73
CA THR A 69 -16.67 3.13 3.36
C THR A 69 -16.37 4.42 2.60
N GLY A 70 -17.31 5.35 2.60
CA GLY A 70 -17.16 6.59 1.82
C GLY A 70 -17.22 6.36 0.32
N ASN A 71 -16.71 7.33 -0.44
CA ASN A 71 -16.67 7.32 -1.90
C ASN A 71 -15.22 7.31 -2.42
N PHE A 72 -14.33 6.59 -1.74
CA PHE A 72 -12.91 6.51 -2.13
C PHE A 72 -12.76 5.60 -3.36
N GLN A 73 -12.47 6.23 -4.50
CA GLN A 73 -12.39 5.53 -5.78
C GLN A 73 -11.30 4.45 -5.83
N ASP A 74 -10.20 4.65 -5.11
CA ASP A 74 -9.01 3.81 -5.19
C ASP A 74 -8.78 2.94 -3.94
N LEU A 75 -9.78 2.84 -3.04
CA LEU A 75 -9.65 2.08 -1.79
C LEU A 75 -9.32 0.59 -2.01
N VAL A 76 -9.60 0.06 -3.19
CA VAL A 76 -9.23 -1.31 -3.58
C VAL A 76 -7.72 -1.54 -3.58
N TYR A 77 -6.92 -0.49 -3.78
CA TYR A 77 -5.46 -0.54 -3.76
C TYR A 77 -4.92 -0.40 -2.33
N VAL A 78 -5.21 -1.41 -1.50
CA VAL A 78 -4.95 -1.39 -0.05
C VAL A 78 -3.48 -1.31 0.33
N ALA A 79 -2.55 -1.69 -0.54
CA ALA A 79 -1.11 -1.55 -0.32
C ALA A 79 -0.69 -0.09 -0.07
N ASN A 80 -1.44 0.87 -0.61
CA ASN A 80 -1.17 2.28 -0.38
C ASN A 80 -1.71 2.82 0.96
N LEU A 81 -2.44 2.05 1.77
CA LEU A 81 -3.01 2.56 3.03
C LEU A 81 -1.98 2.74 4.15
N GLY A 82 -0.89 2.01 4.10
CA GLY A 82 0.16 2.06 5.10
C GLY A 82 1.17 0.95 4.93
N ALA A 83 2.16 0.92 5.79
CA ALA A 83 3.20 -0.10 5.80
C ALA A 83 3.34 -0.73 7.19
N TYR A 84 3.30 -2.05 7.25
CA TYR A 84 3.58 -2.82 8.46
C TYR A 84 5.08 -2.89 8.71
N LEU A 85 5.50 -2.78 9.98
CA LEU A 85 6.90 -2.80 10.40
C LEU A 85 7.26 -4.13 11.09
N PRO A 86 7.65 -5.19 10.34
CA PRO A 86 7.89 -6.51 10.93
C PRO A 86 9.14 -6.58 11.82
N HIS A 87 10.05 -5.62 11.77
CA HIS A 87 11.25 -5.57 12.61
C HIS A 87 10.95 -5.12 14.04
N ILE A 88 9.78 -4.52 14.30
CA ILE A 88 9.34 -4.15 15.65
C ILE A 88 8.64 -5.36 16.26
N THR A 89 9.30 -6.04 17.20
CA THR A 89 8.86 -7.32 17.74
C THR A 89 8.06 -7.22 19.04
N ASP A 90 8.11 -6.10 19.72
CA ASP A 90 7.41 -5.84 20.98
C ASP A 90 6.04 -5.17 20.80
N SER A 91 5.74 -4.69 19.60
CA SER A 91 4.42 -4.21 19.20
C SER A 91 4.16 -4.49 17.70
N ASN A 92 2.90 -4.39 17.29
CA ASN A 92 2.51 -4.54 15.89
C ASN A 92 2.22 -3.16 15.31
N VAL A 93 3.19 -2.58 14.63
CA VAL A 93 3.15 -1.19 14.15
C VAL A 93 2.81 -1.12 12.67
N ILE A 94 1.89 -0.21 12.33
CA ILE A 94 1.61 0.20 10.95
C ILE A 94 1.78 1.71 10.84
N ILE A 95 2.61 2.17 9.90
CA ILE A 95 2.66 3.56 9.49
C ILE A 95 1.59 3.79 8.43
N LEU A 96 0.62 4.63 8.73
CA LEU A 96 -0.46 5.01 7.82
C LEU A 96 0.02 6.06 6.82
N SER A 97 -0.55 6.00 5.63
CA SER A 97 -0.25 6.92 4.54
C SER A 97 -0.72 8.34 4.81
N ASN A 98 -0.05 9.29 4.16
CA ASN A 98 -0.43 10.68 4.00
C ASN A 98 -0.41 10.97 2.51
N PHE A 99 -1.54 10.75 1.85
CA PHE A 99 -1.64 10.71 0.40
C PHE A 99 -1.29 12.03 -0.29
N THR A 100 -0.48 11.93 -1.35
CA THR A 100 -0.26 13.00 -2.32
C THR A 100 -1.45 13.12 -3.26
N SER A 101 -1.97 11.98 -3.72
CA SER A 101 -3.14 11.89 -4.60
C SER A 101 -4.39 12.41 -3.88
N GLU A 102 -4.96 13.53 -4.37
CA GLU A 102 -6.14 14.16 -3.76
C GLU A 102 -7.35 13.22 -3.66
N PRO A 103 -7.72 12.42 -4.70
CA PRO A 103 -8.85 11.50 -4.61
C PRO A 103 -8.71 10.42 -3.53
N ARG A 104 -7.49 10.19 -3.03
CA ARG A 104 -7.20 9.19 -2.00
C ARG A 104 -7.11 9.75 -0.58
N GLN A 105 -7.08 11.08 -0.43
CA GLN A 105 -7.00 11.70 0.89
C GLN A 105 -8.24 11.38 1.72
N GLY A 106 -8.01 10.86 2.93
CA GLY A 106 -9.05 10.34 3.82
C GLY A 106 -9.12 8.81 3.87
N GLU A 107 -8.55 8.08 2.92
CA GLU A 107 -8.46 6.62 2.95
C GLU A 107 -7.68 6.13 4.19
N GLU A 108 -6.67 6.90 4.64
CA GLU A 108 -5.88 6.59 5.84
C GLU A 108 -6.74 6.47 7.11
N HIS A 109 -7.87 7.17 7.19
CA HIS A 109 -8.79 7.04 8.33
C HIS A 109 -9.55 5.71 8.32
N VAL A 110 -9.85 5.19 7.13
CA VAL A 110 -10.44 3.84 6.97
C VAL A 110 -9.42 2.80 7.41
N GLY A 111 -8.18 2.92 6.93
CA GLY A 111 -7.06 2.07 7.34
C GLY A 111 -6.82 2.11 8.84
N LYS A 112 -6.76 3.31 9.44
CA LYS A 112 -6.60 3.49 10.88
C LYS A 112 -7.65 2.72 11.68
N THR A 113 -8.92 2.97 11.38
CA THR A 113 -10.04 2.34 12.08
C THR A 113 -9.97 0.81 11.98
N PHE A 114 -9.66 0.31 10.79
CA PHE A 114 -9.57 -1.13 10.54
C PHE A 114 -8.39 -1.76 11.29
N PHE A 115 -7.20 -1.21 11.18
CA PHE A 115 -5.99 -1.79 11.77
C PHE A 115 -6.01 -1.70 13.30
N GLU A 116 -6.47 -0.59 13.88
CA GLU A 116 -6.63 -0.48 15.34
C GLU A 116 -7.65 -1.48 15.91
N ALA A 117 -8.74 -1.73 15.17
CA ALA A 117 -9.70 -2.78 15.54
C ALA A 117 -9.08 -4.18 15.49
N GLN A 118 -8.10 -4.42 14.63
CA GLN A 118 -7.33 -5.67 14.54
C GLN A 118 -6.19 -5.75 15.57
N GLY A 119 -5.97 -4.71 16.38
CA GLY A 119 -4.97 -4.70 17.47
C GLY A 119 -3.62 -4.12 17.08
N TYR A 120 -3.50 -3.50 15.91
CA TYR A 120 -2.30 -2.78 15.53
C TYR A 120 -2.20 -1.42 16.19
N GLU A 121 -0.98 -0.99 16.45
CA GLU A 121 -0.63 0.39 16.78
C GLU A 121 -0.39 1.15 15.49
N THR A 122 -1.07 2.30 15.31
CA THR A 122 -1.02 3.05 14.06
C THR A 122 -0.42 4.42 14.24
N TYR A 123 0.43 4.83 13.31
CA TYR A 123 1.07 6.16 13.26
C TYR A 123 0.78 6.79 11.91
N LEU A 124 0.17 7.96 11.88
CA LEU A 124 0.00 8.73 10.65
C LEU A 124 1.35 9.37 10.26
N CYS A 125 1.83 9.11 9.06
CA CYS A 125 3.05 9.73 8.57
C CYS A 125 2.86 11.26 8.47
N PRO A 126 3.74 12.09 9.10
CA PRO A 126 3.60 13.55 9.06
C PRO A 126 3.96 14.16 7.70
N HIS A 127 4.61 13.39 6.83
CA HIS A 127 5.02 13.80 5.49
C HIS A 127 4.30 12.97 4.43
N LYS A 128 4.32 13.40 3.17
CA LYS A 128 3.71 12.65 2.07
C LYS A 128 4.32 11.26 1.95
N PHE A 129 3.45 10.25 1.95
CA PHE A 129 3.80 8.84 1.94
C PHE A 129 2.61 8.00 1.48
N GLU A 130 2.82 7.04 0.59
CA GLU A 130 1.75 6.21 0.03
C GLU A 130 1.97 4.70 0.30
N GLY A 131 2.24 4.36 1.57
CA GLY A 131 2.17 2.99 2.09
C GLY A 131 3.24 2.04 1.54
N GLU A 132 2.87 0.75 1.47
CA GLU A 132 3.75 -0.30 0.94
C GLU A 132 4.05 -0.15 -0.55
N ALA A 133 3.29 0.65 -1.29
CA ALA A 133 3.64 0.99 -2.67
C ALA A 133 5.00 1.70 -2.74
N GLU A 134 5.38 2.42 -1.67
CA GLU A 134 6.61 3.20 -1.58
C GLU A 134 7.64 2.67 -0.60
N LEU A 135 7.30 1.66 0.22
CA LEU A 135 8.20 1.13 1.24
C LEU A 135 8.16 -0.39 1.24
N LYS A 136 9.28 -1.02 0.93
CA LYS A 136 9.41 -2.48 0.91
C LYS A 136 10.40 -2.95 1.97
N PHE A 137 9.97 -3.86 2.82
CA PHE A 137 10.82 -4.55 3.79
C PHE A 137 11.78 -5.50 3.08
N LEU A 138 13.04 -5.50 3.47
CA LEU A 138 14.04 -6.44 2.98
C LEU A 138 14.38 -7.51 4.05
N HIS A 139 15.00 -7.10 5.14
CA HIS A 139 15.31 -7.94 6.28
C HIS A 139 15.74 -7.10 7.49
N ASP A 140 15.76 -7.66 8.68
CA ASP A 140 16.11 -6.97 9.93
C ASP A 140 15.34 -5.64 10.09
N ASN A 141 16.01 -4.50 10.11
CA ASN A 141 15.42 -3.16 10.06
C ASN A 141 15.73 -2.44 8.74
N ILE A 142 16.06 -3.16 7.68
CA ILE A 142 16.46 -2.61 6.38
C ILE A 142 15.29 -2.65 5.41
N TYR A 143 15.04 -1.51 4.78
CA TYR A 143 13.96 -1.29 3.81
C TYR A 143 14.51 -0.62 2.54
N VAL A 144 13.72 -0.63 1.49
CA VAL A 144 13.89 0.24 0.31
C VAL A 144 12.67 1.14 0.20
N GLY A 145 12.88 2.43 -0.04
CA GLY A 145 11.84 3.46 -0.10
C GLY A 145 11.95 4.34 -1.34
N GLY A 146 10.83 4.54 -2.06
CA GLY A 146 10.73 5.40 -3.23
C GLY A 146 10.25 6.81 -2.85
N TYR A 147 10.95 7.86 -3.29
CA TYR A 147 10.57 9.25 -3.03
C TYR A 147 10.61 10.10 -4.30
N GLY A 148 9.99 11.25 -4.29
CA GLY A 148 10.02 12.26 -5.36
C GLY A 148 8.65 12.53 -5.96
N ILE A 149 7.92 11.52 -6.44
CA ILE A 149 6.61 11.70 -7.08
C ILE A 149 5.47 11.62 -6.07
N ARG A 150 5.36 10.50 -5.34
CA ARG A 150 4.24 10.26 -4.41
C ARG A 150 4.62 10.39 -2.95
N SER A 151 5.87 10.18 -2.60
CA SER A 151 6.36 10.28 -1.24
C SER A 151 7.47 11.32 -1.11
N ASP A 152 7.55 11.97 0.04
CA ASP A 152 8.61 12.91 0.39
C ASP A 152 9.76 12.15 1.05
N ILE A 153 11.00 12.50 0.75
CA ILE A 153 12.19 11.93 1.40
C ILE A 153 12.15 12.11 2.92
N LYS A 154 11.51 13.19 3.41
CA LYS A 154 11.32 13.46 4.84
C LYS A 154 10.45 12.41 5.55
N ALA A 155 9.57 11.70 4.83
CA ALA A 155 8.83 10.60 5.40
C ALA A 155 9.79 9.48 5.84
N PHE A 156 10.78 9.18 5.02
CA PHE A 156 11.77 8.14 5.33
C PHE A 156 12.79 8.59 6.39
N GLU A 157 13.18 9.86 6.41
CA GLU A 157 14.02 10.43 7.46
C GLU A 157 13.32 10.31 8.83
N TRP A 158 12.04 10.68 8.89
CA TRP A 158 11.21 10.52 10.09
C TRP A 158 11.08 9.05 10.51
N MET A 159 10.87 8.12 9.57
CA MET A 159 10.79 6.69 9.86
C MET A 159 12.11 6.13 10.41
N GLU A 160 13.24 6.58 9.90
CA GLU A 160 14.57 6.20 10.40
C GLU A 160 14.79 6.68 11.84
N GLU A 161 14.35 7.90 12.16
CA GLU A 161 14.49 8.48 13.49
C GLU A 161 13.56 7.84 14.53
N GLU A 162 12.27 7.67 14.18
CA GLU A 162 11.25 7.21 15.14
C GLU A 162 11.20 5.70 15.31
N PHE A 163 11.50 4.94 14.26
CA PHE A 163 11.32 3.48 14.24
C PHE A 163 12.62 2.70 14.04
N ASN A 164 13.79 3.34 14.18
CA ASN A 164 15.09 2.70 14.02
C ASN A 164 15.23 1.91 12.71
N MET A 165 14.69 2.45 11.64
CA MET A 165 14.78 1.88 10.29
C MET A 165 16.08 2.28 9.61
N LYS A 166 16.51 1.50 8.60
CA LYS A 166 17.54 1.86 7.63
C LYS A 166 16.90 1.79 6.26
N ILE A 167 16.76 2.92 5.59
CA ILE A 167 16.02 2.97 4.34
C ILE A 167 16.96 3.32 3.17
N ILE A 168 17.07 2.39 2.22
CA ILE A 168 17.72 2.63 0.93
C ILE A 168 16.74 3.49 0.12
N LYS A 169 17.07 4.77 -0.02
CA LYS A 169 16.20 5.76 -0.66
C LYS A 169 16.44 5.77 -2.16
N VAL A 170 15.38 5.55 -2.95
CA VAL A 170 15.39 5.54 -4.41
C VAL A 170 14.56 6.72 -4.92
N GLU A 171 15.15 7.57 -5.75
CA GLU A 171 14.42 8.69 -6.37
C GLU A 171 13.59 8.19 -7.55
N MET A 172 12.28 8.42 -7.48
CA MET A 172 11.33 8.12 -8.54
C MET A 172 11.24 9.35 -9.45
N VAL A 173 11.67 9.19 -10.70
CA VAL A 173 11.79 10.31 -11.67
C VAL A 173 10.95 10.09 -12.93
N ASP A 174 10.35 8.92 -13.08
CA ASP A 174 9.51 8.55 -14.23
C ASP A 174 8.04 8.53 -13.82
N ASP A 175 7.25 9.42 -14.38
CA ASP A 175 5.82 9.55 -14.09
C ASP A 175 5.00 8.29 -14.46
N TYR A 176 5.51 7.44 -15.36
CA TYR A 176 4.90 6.14 -15.68
C TYR A 176 5.23 5.05 -14.68
N LEU A 177 6.31 5.19 -13.91
CA LEU A 177 6.74 4.32 -12.82
C LEU A 177 6.64 5.06 -11.48
N TYR A 178 5.51 5.68 -11.22
CA TYR A 178 5.30 6.66 -10.16
C TYR A 178 5.30 6.10 -8.73
N HIS A 179 5.28 4.79 -8.56
CA HIS A 179 5.46 4.09 -7.28
C HIS A 179 6.68 3.17 -7.32
N LEU A 180 7.31 2.95 -6.17
CA LEU A 180 8.44 2.04 -6.04
C LEU A 180 8.08 0.62 -6.48
N ASP A 181 6.89 0.14 -6.18
CA ASP A 181 6.44 -1.21 -6.51
C ASP A 181 6.20 -1.43 -8.03
N CYS A 182 6.17 -0.36 -8.82
CA CYS A 182 6.26 -0.47 -10.28
C CYS A 182 7.65 -0.93 -10.75
N SER A 183 8.68 -0.79 -9.91
CA SER A 183 10.08 -1.01 -10.30
C SER A 183 10.80 -2.05 -9.45
N ILE A 184 10.42 -2.23 -8.17
CA ILE A 184 11.14 -3.08 -7.21
C ILE A 184 10.14 -3.94 -6.44
N PHE A 185 10.37 -5.25 -6.45
CA PHE A 185 9.56 -6.21 -5.70
C PHE A 185 10.43 -7.27 -5.02
N PRO A 186 10.67 -7.18 -3.70
CA PRO A 186 11.35 -8.23 -2.94
C PRO A 186 10.51 -9.51 -2.91
N LEU A 187 11.06 -10.62 -3.37
CA LEU A 187 10.41 -11.94 -3.36
C LEU A 187 10.79 -12.75 -2.11
N THR A 188 12.07 -12.75 -1.80
CA THR A 188 12.65 -13.47 -0.66
C THR A 188 13.80 -12.63 -0.11
N ILE A 189 14.35 -13.04 1.01
CA ILE A 189 15.49 -12.33 1.64
C ILE A 189 16.70 -12.17 0.70
N ASP A 190 16.84 -13.04 -0.29
CA ASP A 190 17.99 -13.09 -1.22
C ASP A 190 17.61 -12.80 -2.68
N LYS A 191 16.33 -12.49 -2.95
CA LYS A 191 15.84 -12.26 -4.33
C LYS A 191 14.88 -11.08 -4.40
N THR A 192 15.20 -10.17 -5.28
CA THR A 192 14.36 -9.00 -5.60
C THR A 192 14.18 -8.91 -7.13
N LEU A 193 12.94 -8.73 -7.56
CA LEU A 193 12.67 -8.35 -8.95
C LEU A 193 12.91 -6.85 -9.10
N VAL A 194 13.59 -6.46 -10.18
CA VAL A 194 13.85 -5.06 -10.50
C VAL A 194 13.54 -4.84 -11.98
N TYR A 195 12.79 -3.80 -12.28
CA TYR A 195 12.59 -3.34 -13.65
C TYR A 195 13.89 -2.72 -14.18
N THR A 196 14.37 -3.19 -15.33
CA THR A 196 15.68 -2.79 -15.90
C THR A 196 15.60 -2.26 -17.33
N GLU A 197 14.41 -2.20 -17.92
CA GLU A 197 14.22 -1.62 -19.25
C GLU A 197 14.08 -0.09 -19.13
N LEU A 198 14.97 0.64 -19.80
CA LEU A 198 14.95 2.10 -19.94
C LEU A 198 14.57 2.46 -21.37
#